data_0900f2bc6281f64b82ba5a0b5af746ac
#
_entry.id   0900f2bc6281f64b82ba5a0b5af746ac
#
_cell.length_a   1.000
_cell.length_b   1.000
_cell.length_c   1.000
_cell.angle_alpha   90.00
_cell.angle_beta   90.00
_cell.angle_gamma   90.00
#
_symmetry.space_group_name_H-M   'P 1'
#
loop_
_entity.id
_entity.type
_entity.pdbx_description
1 polymer ?
#
loop_
_entity_poly.entity_id
_entity_poly.type
_entity_poly.pdbx_seq_one_letter_code
_entity_poly.pdbx_strand_id
1 'polypeptide(L)'
;MAALLLCVGAVAAKKEKKPVQYNEKGEIIKTGLNFGPLPAVAYDADKGFQLGAILQIYNYGDGSKYPNYFNRWYMEASWFTKGSMLFQFQHDNKNLIPNVRWSTSVSYNIDKAFDFYGFNGYGAYYDFERMGLSNDKKAIKNGAEPDPLLYRYNPFYRINKTTLYAKSDFIGHITEDLYWEVGYHFRWYNQDKIDRVSINKKKNWYDTFPSGPDSFANVKQEDMRTELDDRAYMPTLFEQYMDWGIIKSGEVYNKNGKPHMFDSSIRLGLMYDTRDKEGAPTRGIWAEGHVILAPKWLGSSNSYYRYGLTFRNYWPIVDNDVLTFAYRLSYEGTFGKVKGQQNPYYALSYNTIMGNESDKDGFGSYRTTRGIQRTRLVGLDMGLWTVEFRYKFVDFKLWKQNMAFSLTAFTDGSMATRGRDMSFRGEAGSFAGYKAYIEGRYAEVPSKYQERYYKTIDCGSYGEVRSLKEMPHSTFGLGLRFIMNTNFIVAFEYGLPFSRFYKKDSPYYMQDGGGAFYINLGYLF
;
A
#
# COMPACT_ATOMS: atom_id res chain seq x y z
N MET A 1 6.56 2.63 -29.47
CA MET A 1 6.83 1.37 -28.73
C MET A 1 7.85 0.44 -29.43
N ALA A 2 8.34 0.78 -30.61
CA ALA A 2 9.33 -0.03 -31.36
C ALA A 2 10.78 0.43 -31.20
N ALA A 3 11.06 1.56 -30.57
CA ALA A 3 12.41 2.13 -30.48
C ALA A 3 13.23 1.71 -29.25
N LEU A 4 12.64 0.99 -28.31
CA LEU A 4 13.34 0.54 -27.07
C LEU A 4 13.94 -0.88 -27.17
N LEU A 5 13.70 -1.59 -28.26
CA LEU A 5 14.17 -2.97 -28.49
C LEU A 5 15.46 -3.06 -29.30
N LEU A 6 16.00 -1.95 -29.82
CA LEU A 6 17.14 -1.94 -30.73
C LEU A 6 18.51 -1.66 -30.08
N CYS A 7 18.60 -1.47 -28.77
CA CYS A 7 19.87 -1.19 -28.06
C CYS A 7 20.48 -2.39 -27.30
N VAL A 8 19.97 -3.60 -27.46
CA VAL A 8 20.51 -4.80 -26.77
C VAL A 8 21.47 -5.62 -27.69
N GLY A 9 21.67 -5.19 -28.88
CA GLY A 9 22.39 -5.95 -29.90
C GLY A 9 23.81 -5.50 -30.21
N ALA A 10 24.63 -5.05 -29.26
CA ALA A 10 26.06 -4.85 -29.55
C ALA A 10 26.90 -4.92 -28.27
N VAL A 11 27.85 -5.81 -28.30
CA VAL A 11 29.08 -6.05 -27.53
C VAL A 11 29.07 -7.35 -26.71
N ALA A 12 29.10 -8.44 -27.41
CA ALA A 12 29.73 -9.67 -26.92
C ALA A 12 31.23 -9.67 -27.27
N ALA A 13 32.00 -8.75 -26.74
CA ALA A 13 33.44 -8.92 -26.67
C ALA A 13 33.73 -10.07 -25.68
N LYS A 14 34.46 -11.09 -26.13
CA LYS A 14 34.94 -12.21 -25.31
C LYS A 14 35.80 -11.66 -24.16
N LYS A 15 35.19 -11.29 -23.03
CA LYS A 15 35.93 -10.92 -21.81
C LYS A 15 36.55 -12.17 -21.23
N GLU A 16 37.85 -12.16 -21.00
CA GLU A 16 38.55 -13.16 -20.19
C GLU A 16 37.75 -13.35 -18.87
N LYS A 17 37.45 -14.61 -18.55
CA LYS A 17 36.75 -14.96 -17.31
C LYS A 17 37.67 -14.64 -16.13
N LYS A 18 37.45 -13.50 -15.46
CA LYS A 18 38.14 -13.22 -14.21
C LYS A 18 37.92 -14.36 -13.22
N PRO A 19 38.94 -14.73 -12.43
CA PRO A 19 38.80 -15.74 -11.39
C PRO A 19 37.70 -15.33 -10.40
N VAL A 20 36.94 -16.32 -9.94
CA VAL A 20 35.88 -16.09 -8.95
C VAL A 20 36.54 -15.77 -7.61
N GLN A 21 36.23 -14.62 -7.06
CA GLN A 21 36.71 -14.18 -5.74
C GLN A 21 35.67 -14.53 -4.68
N TYR A 22 36.13 -14.85 -3.48
CA TYR A 22 35.29 -15.16 -2.33
C TYR A 22 35.63 -14.23 -1.16
N ASN A 23 34.63 -13.82 -0.39
CA ASN A 23 34.83 -13.11 0.85
C ASN A 23 35.19 -14.08 2.02
N GLU A 24 35.48 -13.54 3.21
CA GLU A 24 35.83 -14.34 4.39
C GLU A 24 34.74 -15.33 4.81
N LYS A 25 33.49 -15.04 4.50
CA LYS A 25 32.33 -15.94 4.71
C LYS A 25 32.17 -16.97 3.58
N GLY A 26 33.10 -17.02 2.63
CA GLY A 26 33.07 -17.90 1.47
C GLY A 26 31.97 -17.57 0.44
N GLU A 27 31.37 -16.38 0.47
CA GLU A 27 30.41 -15.94 -0.53
C GLU A 27 31.12 -15.44 -1.79
N ILE A 28 30.50 -15.64 -2.95
CA ILE A 28 31.04 -15.19 -4.24
C ILE A 28 30.92 -13.66 -4.33
N ILE A 29 32.06 -12.99 -4.48
CA ILE A 29 32.12 -11.53 -4.71
C ILE A 29 31.70 -11.22 -6.14
N LYS A 30 30.69 -10.35 -6.30
CA LYS A 30 30.25 -9.85 -7.62
C LYS A 30 31.08 -8.64 -8.02
N THR A 31 31.40 -8.56 -9.32
CA THR A 31 32.15 -7.45 -9.92
C THR A 31 31.44 -6.95 -11.18
N GLY A 32 31.68 -5.69 -11.58
CA GLY A 32 31.13 -5.09 -12.79
C GLY A 32 29.61 -4.99 -12.81
N LEU A 33 29.05 -5.00 -14.00
CA LEU A 33 27.61 -4.96 -14.24
C LEU A 33 27.00 -6.36 -14.11
N ASN A 34 25.98 -6.49 -13.30
CA ASN A 34 25.21 -7.71 -13.10
C ASN A 34 23.75 -7.42 -13.42
N PHE A 35 23.16 -8.22 -14.30
CA PHE A 35 21.81 -8.10 -14.78
C PHE A 35 20.93 -9.18 -14.12
N GLY A 36 19.81 -8.78 -13.59
CA GLY A 36 18.81 -9.67 -12.99
C GLY A 36 17.44 -9.45 -13.63
N PRO A 37 17.18 -10.00 -14.83
CA PRO A 37 15.83 -10.03 -15.37
C PRO A 37 15.02 -11.08 -14.58
N LEU A 38 13.85 -10.69 -14.08
CA LEU A 38 13.02 -11.54 -13.24
C LEU A 38 11.56 -11.38 -13.64
N PRO A 39 10.75 -12.44 -13.61
CA PRO A 39 9.31 -12.30 -13.69
C PRO A 39 8.83 -11.62 -12.40
N ALA A 40 7.97 -10.63 -12.52
CA ALA A 40 7.22 -10.09 -11.40
C ALA A 40 6.01 -10.99 -11.16
N VAL A 41 6.15 -11.95 -10.25
CA VAL A 41 5.06 -12.83 -9.81
C VAL A 41 4.90 -12.65 -8.31
N ALA A 42 3.81 -12.01 -7.92
CA ALA A 42 3.47 -11.80 -6.52
C ALA A 42 1.96 -11.97 -6.31
N TYR A 43 1.56 -12.06 -5.08
CA TYR A 43 0.15 -12.09 -4.69
C TYR A 43 -0.09 -11.13 -3.55
N ASP A 44 -1.07 -10.28 -3.73
CA ASP A 44 -1.59 -9.38 -2.70
C ASP A 44 -3.10 -9.64 -2.57
N ALA A 45 -3.56 -9.89 -1.35
CA ALA A 45 -4.96 -10.21 -1.10
C ALA A 45 -5.91 -9.12 -1.63
N ASP A 46 -5.46 -7.87 -1.63
CA ASP A 46 -6.24 -6.71 -2.06
C ASP A 46 -6.23 -6.51 -3.58
N LYS A 47 -5.08 -6.74 -4.24
CA LYS A 47 -4.89 -6.53 -5.70
C LYS A 47 -4.97 -7.81 -6.55
N GLY A 48 -4.89 -8.97 -5.92
CA GLY A 48 -4.82 -10.26 -6.58
C GLY A 48 -3.40 -10.64 -7.04
N PHE A 49 -3.28 -11.52 -8.03
CA PHE A 49 -1.99 -11.90 -8.60
C PHE A 49 -1.40 -10.75 -9.41
N GLN A 50 -0.12 -10.48 -9.15
CA GLN A 50 0.73 -9.60 -9.94
C GLN A 50 1.46 -10.42 -10.98
N LEU A 51 1.41 -9.97 -12.22
CA LEU A 51 2.16 -10.53 -13.34
C LEU A 51 2.88 -9.40 -14.05
N GLY A 52 4.17 -9.55 -14.29
CA GLY A 52 4.96 -8.50 -14.92
C GLY A 52 6.41 -8.91 -15.14
N ALA A 53 7.23 -7.91 -15.41
CA ALA A 53 8.67 -8.06 -15.59
C ALA A 53 9.42 -7.05 -14.71
N ILE A 54 10.50 -7.52 -14.10
CA ILE A 54 11.44 -6.72 -13.34
C ILE A 54 12.81 -6.86 -14.01
N LEU A 55 13.49 -5.72 -14.17
CA LEU A 55 14.90 -5.70 -14.53
C LEU A 55 15.67 -4.96 -13.42
N GLN A 56 16.57 -5.68 -12.78
CA GLN A 56 17.52 -5.11 -11.83
C GLN A 56 18.92 -5.12 -12.47
N ILE A 57 19.59 -4.00 -12.39
CA ILE A 57 20.98 -3.87 -12.85
C ILE A 57 21.79 -3.35 -11.67
N TYR A 58 22.84 -4.08 -11.32
CA TYR A 58 23.77 -3.70 -10.27
C TYR A 58 25.16 -3.47 -10.86
N ASN A 59 25.81 -2.38 -10.48
CA ASN A 59 27.21 -2.14 -10.74
C ASN A 59 28.01 -2.28 -9.43
N TYR A 60 28.79 -3.34 -9.33
CA TYR A 60 29.64 -3.63 -8.17
C TYR A 60 31.09 -3.11 -8.34
N GLY A 61 31.40 -2.46 -9.48
CA GLY A 61 32.76 -1.98 -9.76
C GLY A 61 33.79 -3.12 -9.72
N ASP A 62 34.83 -2.95 -8.94
CA ASP A 62 35.88 -3.97 -8.72
C ASP A 62 35.46 -5.07 -7.72
N GLY A 63 34.33 -4.91 -7.03
CA GLY A 63 33.84 -5.83 -6.00
C GLY A 63 34.33 -5.55 -4.57
N SER A 64 35.15 -4.52 -4.37
CA SER A 64 35.75 -4.19 -3.08
C SER A 64 34.71 -3.85 -1.99
N LYS A 65 33.53 -3.36 -2.42
CA LYS A 65 32.43 -3.01 -1.52
C LYS A 65 31.30 -4.04 -1.47
N TYR A 66 31.49 -5.22 -2.11
CA TYR A 66 30.45 -6.28 -2.08
C TYR A 66 30.16 -6.70 -0.62
N PRO A 67 28.86 -6.88 -0.22
CA PRO A 67 27.65 -6.96 -1.04
C PRO A 67 27.03 -5.61 -1.45
N ASN A 68 27.60 -4.49 -1.04
CA ASN A 68 27.15 -3.17 -1.43
C ASN A 68 27.55 -2.89 -2.89
N TYR A 69 26.65 -2.17 -3.60
CA TYR A 69 26.86 -1.75 -4.99
C TYR A 69 27.24 -0.26 -5.06
N PHE A 70 27.81 0.17 -6.18
CA PHE A 70 28.01 1.59 -6.51
C PHE A 70 26.74 2.20 -7.11
N ASN A 71 26.13 1.48 -8.05
CA ASN A 71 24.89 1.89 -8.70
C ASN A 71 23.91 0.70 -8.77
N ARG A 72 22.64 1.03 -8.64
CA ARG A 72 21.52 0.12 -8.87
C ARG A 72 20.48 0.81 -9.73
N TRP A 73 19.97 0.10 -10.72
CA TRP A 73 18.77 0.47 -11.47
C TRP A 73 17.72 -0.63 -11.26
N TYR A 74 16.50 -0.21 -11.03
CA TYR A 74 15.35 -1.09 -10.91
C TYR A 74 14.27 -0.58 -11.85
N MET A 75 13.73 -1.46 -12.68
CA MET A 75 12.62 -1.18 -13.59
C MET A 75 11.58 -2.28 -13.42
N GLU A 76 10.33 -1.87 -13.31
CA GLU A 76 9.21 -2.79 -13.18
C GLU A 76 8.03 -2.33 -14.03
N ALA A 77 7.40 -3.29 -14.72
CA ALA A 77 6.11 -3.12 -15.35
C ALA A 77 5.24 -4.32 -14.97
N SER A 78 4.17 -4.07 -14.22
CA SER A 78 3.33 -5.10 -13.63
C SER A 78 1.85 -4.81 -13.82
N TRP A 79 1.08 -5.87 -14.00
CA TRP A 79 -0.37 -5.86 -14.02
C TRP A 79 -0.91 -6.80 -12.94
N PHE A 80 -2.05 -6.42 -12.34
CA PHE A 80 -2.71 -7.17 -11.28
C PHE A 80 -4.06 -7.70 -11.76
N THR A 81 -4.43 -8.90 -11.33
CA THR A 81 -5.66 -9.57 -11.80
C THR A 81 -6.95 -8.80 -11.48
N LYS A 82 -6.95 -7.89 -10.51
CA LYS A 82 -8.06 -6.98 -10.22
C LYS A 82 -8.04 -5.69 -11.05
N GLY A 83 -7.12 -5.58 -12.04
CA GLY A 83 -7.07 -4.51 -13.04
C GLY A 83 -6.17 -3.34 -12.68
N SER A 84 -5.42 -3.40 -11.59
CA SER A 84 -4.39 -2.42 -11.23
C SER A 84 -3.13 -2.60 -12.07
N MET A 85 -2.33 -1.54 -12.25
CA MET A 85 -1.06 -1.53 -12.99
C MET A 85 -0.02 -0.74 -12.22
N LEU A 86 1.23 -1.18 -12.28
CA LEU A 86 2.38 -0.50 -11.70
C LEU A 86 3.50 -0.39 -12.73
N PHE A 87 3.99 0.83 -12.92
CA PHE A 87 5.24 1.12 -13.64
C PHE A 87 6.16 1.83 -12.67
N GLN A 88 7.37 1.30 -12.49
CA GLN A 88 8.32 1.86 -11.55
C GLN A 88 9.73 1.87 -12.15
N PHE A 89 10.42 2.98 -11.91
CA PHE A 89 11.85 3.15 -12.15
C PHE A 89 12.51 3.65 -10.86
N GLN A 90 13.63 3.04 -10.50
CA GLN A 90 14.46 3.50 -9.38
C GLN A 90 15.92 3.53 -9.84
N HIS A 91 16.63 4.53 -9.40
CA HIS A 91 18.07 4.62 -9.51
C HIS A 91 18.66 4.98 -8.15
N ASP A 92 19.69 4.28 -7.77
CA ASP A 92 20.41 4.50 -6.55
C ASP A 92 21.91 4.51 -6.86
N ASN A 93 22.54 5.64 -6.62
CA ASN A 93 23.97 5.86 -6.79
C ASN A 93 24.58 6.20 -5.43
N LYS A 94 25.40 5.31 -4.90
CA LYS A 94 25.98 5.47 -3.56
C LYS A 94 27.19 6.42 -3.49
N ASN A 95 27.63 6.94 -4.62
CA ASN A 95 28.84 7.77 -4.68
C ASN A 95 28.77 8.76 -5.85
N LEU A 96 27.64 9.46 -6.02
CA LEU A 96 27.48 10.49 -7.04
C LEU A 96 28.50 11.64 -6.86
N ILE A 97 28.66 12.06 -5.62
CA ILE A 97 29.68 12.95 -5.13
C ILE A 97 30.35 12.19 -3.97
N PRO A 98 31.64 12.37 -3.69
CA PRO A 98 32.27 11.74 -2.53
C PRO A 98 31.41 11.90 -1.28
N ASN A 99 31.08 10.79 -0.62
CA ASN A 99 30.24 10.71 0.59
C ASN A 99 28.79 11.17 0.45
N VAL A 100 28.26 11.30 -0.79
CA VAL A 100 26.84 11.60 -1.01
C VAL A 100 26.21 10.52 -1.89
N ARG A 101 25.19 9.89 -1.38
CA ARG A 101 24.30 8.96 -2.10
C ARG A 101 23.16 9.74 -2.73
N TRP A 102 22.86 9.45 -3.98
CA TRP A 102 21.69 9.96 -4.67
C TRP A 102 20.72 8.81 -4.97
N SER A 103 19.50 8.92 -4.43
CA SER A 103 18.42 7.97 -4.65
C SER A 103 17.26 8.67 -5.34
N THR A 104 16.82 8.14 -6.47
CA THR A 104 15.64 8.66 -7.17
C THR A 104 14.67 7.54 -7.51
N SER A 105 13.39 7.84 -7.52
CA SER A 105 12.33 6.91 -7.88
C SER A 105 11.22 7.63 -8.59
N VAL A 106 10.70 7.00 -9.66
CA VAL A 106 9.48 7.43 -10.35
C VAL A 106 8.55 6.22 -10.41
N SER A 107 7.31 6.39 -9.99
CA SER A 107 6.30 5.34 -10.08
C SER A 107 4.97 5.89 -10.61
N TYR A 108 4.36 5.16 -11.52
CA TYR A 108 3.01 5.41 -12.01
C TYR A 108 2.15 4.20 -11.67
N ASN A 109 1.18 4.42 -10.80
CA ASN A 109 0.33 3.38 -10.25
C ASN A 109 -1.14 3.69 -10.56
N ILE A 110 -1.78 2.79 -11.31
CA ILE A 110 -3.23 2.79 -11.53
C ILE A 110 -3.82 1.74 -10.62
N ASP A 111 -4.52 2.14 -9.57
CA ASP A 111 -5.14 1.24 -8.61
C ASP A 111 -6.66 1.27 -8.71
N LYS A 112 -7.21 0.26 -9.37
CA LYS A 112 -8.66 0.05 -9.51
C LYS A 112 -9.26 -0.76 -8.36
N ALA A 113 -8.43 -1.21 -7.44
CA ALA A 113 -8.81 -2.00 -6.29
C ALA A 113 -8.38 -1.32 -4.99
N PHE A 114 -8.28 0.00 -4.98
CA PHE A 114 -7.90 0.75 -3.80
C PHE A 114 -9.07 0.77 -2.82
N ASP A 115 -8.82 0.35 -1.59
CA ASP A 115 -9.82 0.33 -0.54
C ASP A 115 -9.71 1.58 0.34
N PHE A 116 -10.86 2.13 0.69
CA PHE A 116 -11.00 3.21 1.65
C PHE A 116 -11.92 2.78 2.79
N TYR A 117 -11.36 2.57 3.97
CA TYR A 117 -12.09 2.12 5.16
C TYR A 117 -12.43 3.26 6.14
N GLY A 118 -12.19 4.52 5.76
CA GLY A 118 -12.37 5.67 6.63
C GLY A 118 -11.14 5.96 7.50
N PHE A 119 -11.34 6.70 8.57
CA PHE A 119 -10.29 7.20 9.44
C PHE A 119 -10.42 6.67 10.86
N ASN A 120 -9.34 6.79 11.64
CA ASN A 120 -9.29 6.54 13.06
C ASN A 120 -9.45 5.06 13.47
N GLY A 121 -8.90 4.15 12.65
CA GLY A 121 -8.81 2.75 13.01
C GLY A 121 -10.16 2.10 13.31
N TYR A 122 -10.38 1.66 14.56
CA TYR A 122 -11.65 1.07 14.97
C TYR A 122 -12.82 2.07 15.01
N GLY A 123 -12.55 3.36 14.99
CA GLY A 123 -13.57 4.39 14.81
C GLY A 123 -14.14 4.42 13.39
N ALA A 124 -13.48 3.81 12.41
CA ALA A 124 -13.98 3.67 11.06
C ALA A 124 -14.95 2.49 10.95
N TYR A 125 -15.94 2.62 10.06
CA TYR A 125 -16.88 1.55 9.80
C TYR A 125 -16.25 0.44 8.96
N TYR A 126 -16.25 -0.78 9.48
CA TYR A 126 -15.82 -1.96 8.74
C TYR A 126 -16.75 -3.15 9.04
N ASP A 127 -17.26 -3.76 8.00
CA ASP A 127 -18.11 -4.93 8.06
C ASP A 127 -17.45 -6.10 7.30
N PHE A 128 -16.93 -7.04 8.07
CA PHE A 128 -16.26 -8.22 7.51
C PHE A 128 -17.23 -9.16 6.79
N GLU A 129 -18.45 -9.33 7.30
CA GLU A 129 -19.44 -10.22 6.70
C GLU A 129 -19.84 -9.70 5.32
N ARG A 130 -19.99 -8.39 5.19
CA ARG A 130 -20.25 -7.75 3.90
C ARG A 130 -19.11 -7.96 2.90
N MET A 131 -17.87 -7.89 3.36
CA MET A 131 -16.70 -8.21 2.52
C MET A 131 -16.72 -9.67 2.05
N GLY A 132 -17.22 -10.59 2.89
CA GLY A 132 -17.41 -11.99 2.58
C GLY A 132 -18.52 -12.23 1.55
N LEU A 133 -19.67 -11.57 1.68
CA LEU A 133 -20.81 -11.69 0.78
C LEU A 133 -20.46 -11.31 -0.67
N SER A 134 -19.65 -10.29 -0.85
CA SER A 134 -19.21 -9.85 -2.18
C SER A 134 -18.40 -10.91 -2.94
N ASN A 135 -17.88 -11.91 -2.26
CA ASN A 135 -17.00 -12.95 -2.79
C ASN A 135 -17.61 -14.36 -2.80
N ASP A 136 -18.84 -14.54 -2.35
CA ASP A 136 -19.43 -15.87 -2.24
C ASP A 136 -19.93 -16.42 -3.59
N LYS A 137 -18.94 -16.82 -4.42
CA LYS A 137 -19.18 -17.56 -5.66
C LYS A 137 -19.91 -18.89 -5.42
N LYS A 138 -19.83 -19.43 -4.20
CA LYS A 138 -20.41 -20.74 -3.86
C LYS A 138 -21.91 -20.59 -3.60
N ALA A 139 -22.33 -19.53 -2.92
CA ALA A 139 -23.73 -19.21 -2.74
C ALA A 139 -24.42 -18.92 -4.09
N ILE A 140 -23.80 -18.14 -4.96
CA ILE A 140 -24.31 -17.85 -6.30
C ILE A 140 -24.39 -19.12 -7.16
N LYS A 141 -23.38 -19.99 -7.10
CA LYS A 141 -23.38 -21.28 -7.82
C LYS A 141 -24.46 -22.21 -7.29
N ASN A 142 -24.89 -22.06 -6.04
CA ASN A 142 -25.96 -22.83 -5.41
C ASN A 142 -27.34 -22.17 -5.55
N GLY A 143 -27.51 -21.20 -6.43
CA GLY A 143 -28.80 -20.60 -6.76
C GLY A 143 -29.14 -19.32 -5.98
N ALA A 144 -28.26 -18.80 -5.16
CA ALA A 144 -28.44 -17.47 -4.59
C ALA A 144 -28.38 -16.42 -5.71
N GLU A 145 -29.34 -15.52 -5.78
CA GLU A 145 -29.30 -14.42 -6.72
C GLU A 145 -28.10 -13.48 -6.39
N PRO A 146 -27.26 -13.16 -7.39
CA PRO A 146 -26.19 -12.21 -7.18
C PRO A 146 -26.76 -10.85 -6.84
N ASP A 147 -26.33 -10.24 -5.74
CA ASP A 147 -26.61 -8.84 -5.48
C ASP A 147 -25.81 -7.99 -6.48
N PRO A 148 -26.46 -7.27 -7.39
CA PRO A 148 -25.78 -6.50 -8.43
C PRO A 148 -24.91 -5.40 -7.87
N LEU A 149 -25.15 -4.92 -6.64
CA LEU A 149 -24.35 -3.89 -5.97
C LEU A 149 -23.15 -4.46 -5.22
N LEU A 150 -23.22 -5.72 -4.79
CA LEU A 150 -22.17 -6.40 -4.03
C LEU A 150 -21.37 -7.39 -4.87
N TYR A 151 -21.77 -7.60 -6.13
CA TYR A 151 -21.21 -8.65 -6.95
C TYR A 151 -19.73 -8.45 -7.24
N ARG A 152 -18.89 -9.34 -6.74
CA ARG A 152 -17.45 -9.54 -6.95
C ARG A 152 -16.48 -8.51 -6.36
N TYR A 153 -16.84 -7.26 -6.20
CA TYR A 153 -16.04 -6.22 -5.56
C TYR A 153 -16.94 -5.53 -4.58
N ASN A 154 -16.52 -5.36 -3.36
CA ASN A 154 -17.30 -4.55 -2.46
C ASN A 154 -17.16 -3.06 -2.87
N PRO A 155 -18.09 -2.51 -3.65
CA PRO A 155 -17.98 -1.14 -4.16
C PRO A 155 -18.04 -0.10 -3.04
N PHE A 156 -18.61 -0.49 -1.88
CA PHE A 156 -18.79 0.40 -0.73
C PHE A 156 -17.46 0.92 -0.20
N TYR A 157 -16.42 0.09 -0.17
CA TYR A 157 -15.08 0.47 0.30
C TYR A 157 -14.11 0.84 -0.82
N ARG A 158 -14.56 1.01 -2.05
CA ARG A 158 -13.68 1.16 -3.20
C ARG A 158 -13.63 2.58 -3.72
N ILE A 159 -12.43 2.99 -4.15
CA ILE A 159 -12.17 4.17 -4.95
C ILE A 159 -11.25 3.82 -6.12
N ASN A 160 -11.32 4.62 -7.18
CA ASN A 160 -10.33 4.63 -8.24
C ASN A 160 -9.19 5.57 -7.84
N LYS A 161 -7.97 5.09 -7.92
CA LYS A 161 -6.80 5.90 -7.61
C LYS A 161 -5.73 5.73 -8.66
N THR A 162 -5.28 6.84 -9.23
CA THR A 162 -4.07 6.90 -10.05
C THR A 162 -3.08 7.83 -9.39
N THR A 163 -1.84 7.40 -9.28
CA THR A 163 -0.79 8.20 -8.64
C THR A 163 0.45 8.21 -9.53
N LEU A 164 0.97 9.40 -9.84
CA LEU A 164 2.33 9.58 -10.31
C LEU A 164 3.15 10.12 -9.13
N TYR A 165 4.16 9.37 -8.73
CA TYR A 165 5.07 9.75 -7.66
C TYR A 165 6.49 9.82 -8.17
N ALA A 166 7.19 10.90 -7.87
CA ALA A 166 8.59 11.07 -8.16
C ALA A 166 9.31 11.62 -6.94
N LYS A 167 10.47 11.07 -6.62
CA LYS A 167 11.33 11.57 -5.55
C LYS A 167 12.79 11.58 -5.98
N SER A 168 13.53 12.48 -5.38
CA SER A 168 14.98 12.57 -5.52
C SER A 168 15.57 12.98 -4.17
N ASP A 169 16.33 12.08 -3.55
CA ASP A 169 16.90 12.23 -2.22
C ASP A 169 18.43 12.22 -2.29
N PHE A 170 19.05 13.17 -1.63
CA PHE A 170 20.50 13.25 -1.39
C PHE A 170 20.76 12.92 0.06
N ILE A 171 21.61 11.93 0.31
CA ILE A 171 21.96 11.43 1.63
C ILE A 171 23.47 11.51 1.77
N GLY A 172 23.95 12.36 2.67
CA GLY A 172 25.38 12.57 2.89
C GLY A 172 25.82 12.17 4.27
N HIS A 173 27.10 11.85 4.42
CA HIS A 173 27.70 11.52 5.70
C HIS A 173 27.94 12.78 6.53
N ILE A 174 27.60 12.72 7.82
CA ILE A 174 28.07 13.64 8.86
C ILE A 174 29.24 12.99 9.58
N THR A 175 29.08 11.72 9.95
CA THR A 175 30.12 10.82 10.47
C THR A 175 30.07 9.50 9.74
N GLU A 176 30.83 8.49 10.17
CA GLU A 176 30.83 7.15 9.56
C GLU A 176 29.42 6.53 9.53
N ASP A 177 28.67 6.65 10.63
CA ASP A 177 27.35 6.03 10.82
C ASP A 177 26.18 7.02 10.80
N LEU A 178 26.44 8.33 10.82
CA LEU A 178 25.42 9.38 10.87
C LEU A 178 25.31 10.10 9.53
N TYR A 179 24.08 10.19 9.02
CA TYR A 179 23.78 10.77 7.72
C TYR A 179 22.75 11.88 7.83
N TRP A 180 22.88 12.87 6.94
CA TRP A 180 21.83 13.84 6.66
C TRP A 180 21.09 13.47 5.38
N GLU A 181 19.84 13.91 5.26
CA GLU A 181 19.04 13.77 4.06
C GLU A 181 18.39 15.09 3.68
N VAL A 182 18.40 15.39 2.38
CA VAL A 182 17.58 16.42 1.75
C VAL A 182 16.96 15.82 0.51
N GLY A 183 15.64 15.84 0.45
CA GLY A 183 14.88 15.25 -0.66
C GLY A 183 13.81 16.18 -1.18
N TYR A 184 13.50 16.03 -2.46
CA TYR A 184 12.33 16.62 -3.10
C TYR A 184 11.39 15.52 -3.57
N HIS A 185 10.10 15.65 -3.20
CA HIS A 185 9.06 14.69 -3.52
C HIS A 185 7.92 15.39 -4.24
N PHE A 186 7.49 14.78 -5.32
CA PHE A 186 6.37 15.21 -6.12
C PHE A 186 5.35 14.08 -6.23
N ARG A 187 4.09 14.42 -6.06
CA ARG A 187 2.98 13.50 -6.22
C ARG A 187 1.83 14.16 -6.97
N TRP A 188 1.32 13.45 -7.95
CA TRP A 188 0.05 13.78 -8.59
C TRP A 188 -0.94 12.67 -8.29
N TYR A 189 -2.13 13.08 -7.86
CA TYR A 189 -3.21 12.17 -7.54
C TYR A 189 -4.41 12.42 -8.42
N ASN A 190 -5.02 11.32 -8.87
CA ASN A 190 -6.35 11.28 -9.44
C ASN A 190 -7.14 10.25 -8.61
N GLN A 191 -7.99 10.74 -7.72
CA GLN A 191 -8.83 9.91 -6.86
C GLN A 191 -10.28 10.22 -7.17
N ASP A 192 -11.07 9.20 -7.45
CA ASP A 192 -12.47 9.35 -7.81
C ASP A 192 -13.30 8.19 -7.26
N LYS A 193 -14.61 8.42 -7.21
CA LYS A 193 -15.56 7.34 -6.99
C LYS A 193 -15.42 6.26 -8.06
N ILE A 194 -15.78 5.04 -7.72
CA ILE A 194 -15.78 3.95 -8.70
C ILE A 194 -16.85 4.17 -9.77
N ASP A 195 -16.54 3.80 -11.00
CA ASP A 195 -17.53 3.67 -12.05
C ASP A 195 -18.28 2.33 -11.92
N ARG A 196 -19.42 2.36 -11.23
CA ARG A 196 -20.26 1.19 -10.96
C ARG A 196 -20.76 0.54 -12.24
N VAL A 197 -21.05 1.33 -13.26
CA VAL A 197 -21.50 0.83 -14.57
C VAL A 197 -20.39 0.06 -15.27
N SER A 198 -19.18 0.59 -15.28
CA SER A 198 -18.02 -0.09 -15.89
C SER A 198 -17.66 -1.40 -15.19
N ILE A 199 -17.81 -1.46 -13.87
CA ILE A 199 -17.59 -2.69 -13.10
C ILE A 199 -18.63 -3.75 -13.47
N ASN A 200 -19.86 -3.36 -13.62
CA ASN A 200 -20.99 -4.25 -13.90
C ASN A 200 -20.97 -4.73 -15.35
N LYS A 201 -20.65 -3.87 -16.32
CA LYS A 201 -20.59 -4.19 -17.75
C LYS A 201 -19.64 -5.34 -18.07
N LYS A 202 -18.49 -5.43 -17.40
CA LYS A 202 -17.50 -6.50 -17.64
C LYS A 202 -17.97 -7.90 -17.26
N LYS A 203 -19.17 -8.07 -16.71
CA LYS A 203 -19.63 -9.32 -16.12
C LYS A 203 -20.96 -9.81 -16.62
N ASN A 204 -21.51 -9.18 -17.64
CA ASN A 204 -22.81 -9.59 -18.22
C ASN A 204 -23.90 -9.76 -17.14
N TRP A 205 -23.84 -8.99 -16.05
CA TRP A 205 -24.87 -9.08 -15.02
C TRP A 205 -26.24 -8.59 -15.53
N TYR A 206 -26.24 -7.83 -16.64
CA TYR A 206 -27.44 -7.49 -17.38
C TYR A 206 -28.21 -8.73 -17.86
N ASP A 207 -27.51 -9.82 -18.14
CA ASP A 207 -28.11 -11.08 -18.59
C ASP A 207 -28.81 -11.84 -17.45
N THR A 208 -28.60 -11.41 -16.19
CA THR A 208 -29.16 -12.05 -15.01
C THR A 208 -30.47 -11.41 -14.52
N PHE A 209 -30.91 -10.31 -15.14
CA PHE A 209 -32.20 -9.72 -14.85
C PHE A 209 -33.29 -10.41 -15.62
N PRO A 210 -34.48 -10.67 -14.99
CA PRO A 210 -35.60 -11.28 -15.69
C PRO A 210 -35.97 -10.50 -16.95
N SER A 211 -36.15 -11.18 -18.06
CA SER A 211 -36.71 -10.61 -19.29
C SER A 211 -38.13 -10.10 -19.03
N GLY A 212 -38.36 -8.81 -19.26
CA GLY A 212 -39.65 -8.17 -19.07
C GLY A 212 -39.59 -6.68 -19.31
N PRO A 213 -40.69 -5.93 -19.22
CA PRO A 213 -40.73 -4.49 -19.39
C PRO A 213 -39.85 -3.74 -18.38
N ASP A 214 -39.44 -4.41 -17.33
CA ASP A 214 -38.54 -3.93 -16.29
C ASP A 214 -37.10 -4.45 -16.43
N SER A 215 -36.76 -5.11 -17.54
CA SER A 215 -35.42 -5.59 -17.80
C SER A 215 -34.53 -4.45 -18.31
N PHE A 216 -33.29 -4.40 -17.87
CA PHE A 216 -32.30 -3.45 -18.38
C PHE A 216 -31.88 -3.77 -19.83
N ALA A 217 -32.31 -4.89 -20.42
CA ALA A 217 -31.94 -5.30 -21.77
C ALA A 217 -32.38 -4.29 -22.85
N ASN A 218 -33.41 -3.48 -22.57
CA ASN A 218 -33.95 -2.49 -23.50
C ASN A 218 -33.52 -1.04 -23.21
N VAL A 219 -32.69 -0.82 -22.17
CA VAL A 219 -32.23 0.52 -21.79
C VAL A 219 -30.92 0.81 -22.51
N LYS A 220 -30.84 1.93 -23.22
CA LYS A 220 -29.58 2.38 -23.85
C LYS A 220 -28.50 2.56 -22.80
N GLN A 221 -27.26 2.31 -23.16
CA GLN A 221 -26.11 2.34 -22.23
C GLN A 221 -25.95 3.71 -21.53
N GLU A 222 -26.34 4.81 -22.17
CA GLU A 222 -26.31 6.16 -21.60
C GLU A 222 -27.39 6.34 -20.54
N ASP A 223 -28.59 5.83 -20.80
CA ASP A 223 -29.72 5.89 -19.86
C ASP A 223 -29.48 4.95 -18.66
N MET A 224 -28.82 3.80 -18.87
CA MET A 224 -28.39 2.91 -17.79
C MET A 224 -27.38 3.58 -16.86
N ARG A 225 -26.52 4.42 -17.38
CA ARG A 225 -25.53 5.13 -16.56
C ARG A 225 -26.21 6.09 -15.60
N THR A 226 -27.19 6.85 -16.09
CA THR A 226 -28.00 7.77 -15.29
C THR A 226 -28.91 7.00 -14.33
N GLU A 227 -29.61 5.99 -14.80
CA GLU A 227 -30.51 5.20 -13.96
C GLU A 227 -29.78 4.37 -12.88
N LEU A 228 -28.60 3.81 -13.16
CA LEU A 228 -27.81 3.08 -12.17
C LEU A 228 -27.09 4.04 -11.21
N ASP A 229 -26.61 5.16 -11.68
CA ASP A 229 -26.10 6.22 -10.81
C ASP A 229 -27.20 6.83 -9.96
N ASP A 230 -28.40 7.01 -10.51
CA ASP A 230 -29.57 7.53 -9.80
C ASP A 230 -30.28 6.49 -8.92
N ARG A 231 -30.29 5.23 -9.28
CA ARG A 231 -30.91 4.13 -8.51
C ARG A 231 -29.94 3.43 -7.57
N ALA A 232 -28.65 3.47 -7.83
CA ALA A 232 -27.63 2.91 -6.95
C ALA A 232 -27.27 3.88 -5.81
N TYR A 233 -28.28 4.35 -5.11
CA TYR A 233 -28.18 5.35 -4.04
C TYR A 233 -27.46 4.87 -2.79
N MET A 234 -26.55 3.96 -2.94
CA MET A 234 -25.60 3.69 -1.89
C MET A 234 -24.32 4.46 -2.18
N PRO A 235 -24.14 5.62 -1.60
CA PRO A 235 -22.85 6.27 -1.66
C PRO A 235 -21.82 5.32 -1.07
N THR A 236 -20.67 5.22 -1.72
CA THR A 236 -19.51 4.53 -1.16
C THR A 236 -19.13 5.20 0.16
N LEU A 237 -18.38 4.52 1.00
CA LEU A 237 -17.91 5.13 2.24
C LEU A 237 -17.12 6.43 1.97
N PHE A 238 -16.35 6.47 0.89
CA PHE A 238 -15.62 7.65 0.47
C PHE A 238 -16.54 8.82 0.10
N GLU A 239 -17.61 8.56 -0.67
CA GLU A 239 -18.63 9.57 -0.99
C GLU A 239 -19.33 10.10 0.26
N GLN A 240 -19.67 9.19 1.21
CA GLN A 240 -20.27 9.60 2.48
C GLN A 240 -19.36 10.53 3.29
N TYR A 241 -18.05 10.23 3.33
CA TYR A 241 -17.09 11.09 4.03
C TYR A 241 -16.96 12.48 3.36
N MET A 242 -17.16 12.56 2.04
CA MET A 242 -17.26 13.86 1.36
C MET A 242 -18.58 14.57 1.66
N ASP A 243 -19.71 13.87 1.61
CA ASP A 243 -21.04 14.42 1.93
C ASP A 243 -21.11 14.90 3.40
N TRP A 244 -20.42 14.22 4.30
CA TRP A 244 -20.28 14.63 5.70
C TRP A 244 -19.33 15.82 5.89
N GLY A 245 -18.60 16.24 4.86
CA GLY A 245 -17.61 17.30 4.93
C GLY A 245 -16.35 16.95 5.72
N ILE A 246 -16.14 15.65 6.01
CA ILE A 246 -14.93 15.13 6.67
C ILE A 246 -13.76 15.13 5.69
N ILE A 247 -14.00 14.70 4.45
CA ILE A 247 -13.11 14.91 3.31
C ILE A 247 -13.64 16.09 2.52
N LYS A 248 -12.86 17.15 2.40
CA LYS A 248 -13.29 18.29 1.60
C LYS A 248 -13.17 17.97 0.12
N SER A 249 -14.13 18.43 -0.67
CA SER A 249 -14.10 18.34 -2.13
C SER A 249 -12.78 18.88 -2.69
N GLY A 250 -12.28 20.02 -2.22
CA GLY A 250 -11.00 20.58 -2.62
C GLY A 250 -9.76 19.78 -2.23
N GLU A 251 -9.88 18.76 -1.37
CA GLU A 251 -8.82 17.79 -1.08
C GLU A 251 -8.73 16.69 -2.15
N VAL A 252 -9.72 16.56 -3.02
CA VAL A 252 -9.83 15.47 -4.00
C VAL A 252 -10.00 16.01 -5.42
N TYR A 253 -10.79 17.07 -5.57
CA TYR A 253 -11.14 17.64 -6.85
C TYR A 253 -10.53 19.04 -7.04
N ASN A 254 -10.16 19.36 -8.26
CA ASN A 254 -9.78 20.73 -8.61
C ASN A 254 -11.02 21.65 -8.72
N LYS A 255 -10.77 22.95 -8.94
CA LYS A 255 -11.85 23.96 -9.09
C LYS A 255 -12.85 23.67 -10.21
N ASN A 256 -12.54 22.76 -11.13
CA ASN A 256 -13.40 22.35 -12.24
C ASN A 256 -14.11 21.01 -11.95
N GLY A 257 -14.09 20.54 -10.70
CA GLY A 257 -14.71 19.27 -10.29
C GLY A 257 -14.01 18.01 -10.81
N LYS A 258 -12.81 18.13 -11.41
CA LYS A 258 -12.06 16.96 -11.88
C LYS A 258 -11.15 16.44 -10.79
N PRO A 259 -11.07 15.10 -10.58
CA PRO A 259 -10.15 14.51 -9.63
C PRO A 259 -8.70 14.87 -10.01
N HIS A 260 -8.05 15.69 -9.19
CA HIS A 260 -6.73 16.19 -9.53
C HIS A 260 -6.08 16.94 -8.37
N MET A 261 -5.04 16.39 -7.79
CA MET A 261 -4.30 16.99 -6.70
C MET A 261 -2.80 16.89 -6.93
N PHE A 262 -2.09 17.94 -6.55
CA PHE A 262 -0.64 17.98 -6.51
C PHE A 262 -0.15 18.06 -5.07
N ASP A 263 0.91 17.34 -4.81
CA ASP A 263 1.68 17.39 -3.60
C ASP A 263 3.16 17.58 -3.98
N SER A 264 3.73 18.69 -3.55
CA SER A 264 5.11 19.04 -3.78
C SER A 264 5.74 19.35 -2.44
N SER A 265 6.76 18.58 -2.04
CA SER A 265 7.30 18.63 -0.70
C SER A 265 8.82 18.50 -0.65
N ILE A 266 9.41 19.08 0.38
CA ILE A 266 10.80 18.90 0.75
C ILE A 266 10.82 17.98 1.97
N ARG A 267 11.70 16.97 1.93
CA ARG A 267 12.02 16.12 3.07
C ARG A 267 13.40 16.49 3.60
N LEU A 268 13.50 16.63 4.91
CA LEU A 268 14.75 16.83 5.63
C LEU A 268 14.85 15.76 6.70
N GLY A 269 15.99 15.11 6.82
CA GLY A 269 16.15 14.01 7.76
C GLY A 269 17.56 13.78 8.26
N LEU A 270 17.62 12.99 9.32
CA LEU A 270 18.85 12.43 9.88
C LEU A 270 18.67 10.92 10.02
N MET A 271 19.73 10.16 9.75
CA MET A 271 19.73 8.71 9.83
C MET A 271 21.03 8.23 10.48
N TYR A 272 20.89 7.29 11.41
CA TYR A 272 21.98 6.54 12.02
C TYR A 272 21.90 5.09 11.58
N ASP A 273 22.93 4.56 10.90
CA ASP A 273 22.92 3.22 10.30
C ASP A 273 24.23 2.48 10.54
N THR A 274 24.19 1.48 11.43
CA THR A 274 25.29 0.58 11.75
C THR A 274 25.03 -0.87 11.29
N ARG A 275 24.07 -1.07 10.37
CA ARG A 275 23.71 -2.40 9.89
C ARG A 275 24.86 -3.05 9.12
N ASP A 276 25.03 -4.37 9.34
CA ASP A 276 26.00 -5.18 8.60
C ASP A 276 25.67 -5.28 7.09
N LYS A 277 24.40 -5.21 6.72
CA LYS A 277 23.89 -5.31 5.34
C LYS A 277 22.61 -4.49 5.17
N GLU A 278 22.43 -3.89 4.01
CA GLU A 278 21.19 -3.14 3.72
C GLU A 278 19.99 -4.07 3.43
N GLY A 279 20.20 -5.19 2.74
CA GLY A 279 19.10 -6.05 2.24
C GLY A 279 18.51 -6.99 3.28
N ALA A 280 19.33 -7.79 3.89
CA ALA A 280 18.92 -8.77 4.90
C ALA A 280 19.81 -8.61 6.15
N PRO A 281 19.64 -7.53 6.91
CA PRO A 281 20.48 -7.24 8.07
C PRO A 281 20.28 -8.29 9.15
N THR A 282 21.40 -8.65 9.79
CA THR A 282 21.45 -9.61 10.89
C THR A 282 21.99 -8.98 12.16
N ARG A 283 22.65 -7.82 12.05
CA ARG A 283 23.26 -7.10 13.18
C ARG A 283 23.20 -5.59 12.93
N GLY A 284 23.10 -4.83 14.01
CA GLY A 284 23.20 -3.36 14.00
C GLY A 284 21.87 -2.64 14.16
N ILE A 285 21.94 -1.33 14.09
CA ILE A 285 20.81 -0.44 14.32
C ILE A 285 20.60 0.41 13.07
N TRP A 286 19.36 0.71 12.79
CA TRP A 286 18.94 1.78 11.90
C TRP A 286 17.92 2.66 12.61
N ALA A 287 18.27 3.90 12.83
CA ALA A 287 17.39 4.90 13.39
C ALA A 287 17.30 6.09 12.42
N GLU A 288 16.11 6.57 12.16
CA GLU A 288 15.89 7.73 11.30
C GLU A 288 14.83 8.67 11.88
N GLY A 289 15.01 9.97 11.65
CA GLY A 289 14.01 10.98 11.91
C GLY A 289 13.95 11.94 10.73
N HIS A 290 12.73 12.27 10.27
CA HIS A 290 12.55 13.18 9.16
C HIS A 290 11.35 14.10 9.34
N VAL A 291 11.37 15.22 8.64
CA VAL A 291 10.24 16.13 8.47
C VAL A 291 9.93 16.30 6.99
N ILE A 292 8.64 16.39 6.66
CA ILE A 292 8.13 16.64 5.32
C ILE A 292 7.40 17.98 5.35
N LEU A 293 7.82 18.89 4.49
CA LEU A 293 7.30 20.24 4.36
C LEU A 293 6.67 20.40 2.99
N ALA A 294 5.35 20.54 2.94
CA ALA A 294 4.56 20.72 1.71
C ALA A 294 3.80 22.04 1.73
N PRO A 295 4.48 23.18 1.59
CA PRO A 295 3.82 24.48 1.58
C PRO A 295 3.21 24.77 0.21
N LYS A 296 2.16 25.61 0.16
CA LYS A 296 1.50 26.01 -1.10
C LYS A 296 2.43 26.72 -2.08
N TRP A 297 3.40 27.50 -1.58
CA TRP A 297 4.34 28.20 -2.45
C TRP A 297 5.28 27.25 -3.24
N LEU A 298 5.43 26.01 -2.78
CA LEU A 298 6.18 24.96 -3.50
C LEU A 298 5.34 24.28 -4.59
N GLY A 299 4.07 24.63 -4.73
CA GLY A 299 3.14 24.06 -5.72
C GLY A 299 2.16 23.03 -5.17
N SER A 300 2.17 22.73 -3.87
CA SER A 300 1.18 21.84 -3.27
C SER A 300 -0.22 22.43 -3.33
N SER A 301 -1.22 21.64 -3.70
CA SER A 301 -2.63 22.03 -3.69
C SER A 301 -3.10 22.44 -2.30
N ASN A 302 -2.58 21.77 -1.26
CA ASN A 302 -2.83 22.09 0.14
C ASN A 302 -1.52 22.05 0.93
N SER A 303 -1.39 22.93 1.94
CA SER A 303 -0.22 22.89 2.83
C SER A 303 -0.40 21.84 3.90
N TYR A 304 0.66 21.09 4.18
CA TYR A 304 0.76 20.21 5.32
C TYR A 304 2.22 20.03 5.74
N TYR A 305 2.43 19.61 6.98
CA TYR A 305 3.74 19.35 7.57
C TYR A 305 3.65 18.05 8.37
N ARG A 306 4.61 17.15 8.13
CA ARG A 306 4.65 15.85 8.80
C ARG A 306 6.02 15.60 9.40
N TYR A 307 6.06 14.68 10.35
CA TYR A 307 7.29 14.12 10.89
C TYR A 307 7.18 12.60 10.96
N GLY A 308 8.33 11.95 10.87
CA GLY A 308 8.43 10.50 11.01
C GLY A 308 9.67 10.13 11.80
N LEU A 309 9.53 9.10 12.63
CA LEU A 309 10.59 8.49 13.40
C LEU A 309 10.54 6.99 13.18
N THR A 310 11.67 6.37 12.88
CA THR A 310 11.76 4.91 12.74
C THR A 310 13.02 4.42 13.44
N PHE A 311 12.88 3.37 14.21
CA PHE A 311 13.97 2.67 14.87
C PHE A 311 13.89 1.18 14.53
N ARG A 312 15.02 0.60 14.11
CA ARG A 312 15.17 -0.82 13.81
C ARG A 312 16.42 -1.34 14.49
N ASN A 313 16.32 -2.53 15.05
CA ASN A 313 17.48 -3.21 15.62
C ASN A 313 17.49 -4.67 15.17
N TYR A 314 18.68 -5.17 14.94
CA TYR A 314 18.95 -6.53 14.49
C TYR A 314 19.99 -7.14 15.42
N TRP A 315 19.62 -8.22 16.07
CA TRP A 315 20.44 -8.87 17.06
C TRP A 315 20.63 -10.35 16.69
N PRO A 316 21.85 -10.80 16.37
CA PRO A 316 22.14 -12.21 16.17
C PRO A 316 22.05 -12.94 17.53
N ILE A 317 21.11 -13.88 17.66
CA ILE A 317 20.99 -14.73 18.85
C ILE A 317 21.98 -15.89 18.76
N VAL A 318 22.17 -16.40 17.54
CA VAL A 318 23.12 -17.45 17.22
C VAL A 318 24.10 -16.92 16.18
N ASP A 319 25.40 -17.20 16.39
CA ASP A 319 26.44 -16.78 15.45
C ASP A 319 26.23 -17.35 14.05
N ASN A 320 26.94 -16.77 13.08
CA ASN A 320 26.83 -17.09 11.65
C ASN A 320 25.48 -16.77 11.01
N ASP A 321 24.77 -15.77 11.54
CA ASP A 321 23.50 -15.30 10.99
C ASP A 321 22.39 -16.38 10.95
N VAL A 322 22.49 -17.42 11.79
CA VAL A 322 21.55 -18.55 11.81
C VAL A 322 20.22 -18.13 12.40
N LEU A 323 20.25 -17.43 13.54
CA LEU A 323 19.03 -16.92 14.19
C LEU A 323 19.19 -15.45 14.52
N THR A 324 18.36 -14.61 13.94
CA THR A 324 18.33 -13.17 14.17
C THR A 324 17.01 -12.76 14.82
N PHE A 325 17.09 -12.01 15.91
CA PHE A 325 15.99 -11.25 16.46
C PHE A 325 15.99 -9.85 15.86
N ALA A 326 14.87 -9.43 15.29
CA ALA A 326 14.74 -8.13 14.68
C ALA A 326 13.47 -7.43 15.17
N TYR A 327 13.55 -6.13 15.43
CA TYR A 327 12.37 -5.35 15.73
C TYR A 327 12.42 -3.95 15.09
N ARG A 328 11.24 -3.43 14.79
CA ARG A 328 11.02 -2.09 14.26
C ARG A 328 9.97 -1.38 15.10
N LEU A 329 10.24 -0.13 15.41
CA LEU A 329 9.30 0.82 15.97
C LEU A 329 9.24 2.03 15.03
N SER A 330 8.05 2.46 14.65
CA SER A 330 7.87 3.63 13.81
C SER A 330 6.73 4.48 14.34
N TYR A 331 6.90 5.78 14.25
CA TYR A 331 5.88 6.74 14.60
C TYR A 331 5.85 7.86 13.57
N GLU A 332 4.68 8.18 13.07
CA GLU A 332 4.47 9.27 12.14
C GLU A 332 3.32 10.15 12.58
N GLY A 333 3.46 11.44 12.34
CA GLY A 333 2.45 12.39 12.69
C GLY A 333 2.43 13.64 11.83
N THR A 334 1.45 14.47 12.06
CA THR A 334 1.28 15.75 11.39
C THR A 334 1.36 16.88 12.40
N PHE A 335 2.06 17.97 12.03
CA PHE A 335 2.07 19.18 12.82
C PHE A 335 0.72 19.90 12.74
N GLY A 336 0.33 20.56 13.82
CA GLY A 336 -0.82 21.43 13.87
C GLY A 336 -1.98 20.92 14.75
N LYS A 337 -3.02 21.75 14.87
CA LYS A 337 -4.19 21.45 15.68
C LYS A 337 -5.12 20.47 14.99
N VAL A 338 -5.69 19.53 15.72
CA VAL A 338 -6.63 18.54 15.16
C VAL A 338 -7.98 19.17 14.86
N LYS A 339 -8.47 20.03 15.76
CA LYS A 339 -9.80 20.65 15.64
C LYS A 339 -9.77 21.80 14.65
N GLY A 340 -10.60 21.72 13.61
CA GLY A 340 -10.71 22.75 12.59
C GLY A 340 -9.54 22.85 11.61
N GLN A 341 -8.46 22.12 11.83
CA GLN A 341 -7.39 21.95 10.87
C GLN A 341 -7.62 20.75 10.00
N GLN A 342 -7.39 20.93 8.73
CA GLN A 342 -7.66 19.90 7.76
C GLN A 342 -6.38 19.58 7.02
N ASN A 343 -5.68 18.61 7.59
CA ASN A 343 -4.62 17.97 6.84
C ASN A 343 -5.24 17.22 5.68
N PRO A 344 -4.70 17.38 4.47
CA PRO A 344 -5.21 16.71 3.30
C PRO A 344 -5.28 15.20 3.51
N TYR A 345 -6.37 14.60 3.08
CA TYR A 345 -6.58 13.15 3.17
C TYR A 345 -5.41 12.35 2.57
N TYR A 346 -4.93 12.76 1.41
CA TYR A 346 -3.84 12.07 0.70
C TYR A 346 -2.45 12.26 1.32
N ALA A 347 -2.31 13.16 2.30
CA ALA A 347 -1.04 13.36 3.01
C ALA A 347 -0.78 12.31 4.10
N LEU A 348 -1.77 11.48 4.39
CA LEU A 348 -1.71 10.45 5.44
C LEU A 348 -1.03 9.18 4.92
N SER A 349 0.22 9.25 4.53
CA SER A 349 0.97 8.12 3.99
C SER A 349 2.22 7.83 4.83
N TYR A 350 2.53 6.53 4.95
CA TYR A 350 3.75 6.06 5.61
C TYR A 350 4.98 6.27 4.74
N ASN A 351 6.05 6.80 5.32
CA ASN A 351 7.26 7.16 4.61
C ASN A 351 8.51 6.76 5.40
N THR A 352 9.55 6.32 4.73
CA THR A 352 10.87 6.09 5.31
C THR A 352 11.96 6.68 4.42
N ILE A 353 13.09 7.10 5.00
CA ILE A 353 14.20 7.73 4.26
C ILE A 353 14.74 6.78 3.19
N MET A 354 15.05 5.56 3.57
CA MET A 354 15.61 4.55 2.67
C MET A 354 14.55 3.76 1.92
N GLY A 355 13.27 4.09 2.09
CA GLY A 355 12.18 3.45 1.37
C GLY A 355 12.20 3.81 -0.09
N ASN A 356 12.58 2.88 -0.96
CA ASN A 356 12.48 3.03 -2.42
C ASN A 356 11.05 2.86 -2.92
N GLU A 357 10.06 3.13 -2.10
CA GLU A 357 8.70 2.71 -2.33
C GLU A 357 7.77 3.87 -2.55
N SER A 358 6.72 3.59 -3.32
CA SER A 358 5.55 4.46 -3.33
C SER A 358 5.00 4.54 -1.91
N ASP A 359 4.65 5.74 -1.48
CA ASP A 359 4.04 5.97 -0.18
C ASP A 359 2.82 5.08 0.05
N LYS A 360 2.64 4.71 1.29
CA LYS A 360 1.46 3.96 1.74
C LYS A 360 0.44 4.92 2.32
N ASP A 361 -0.80 4.78 1.90
CA ASP A 361 -1.89 5.67 2.31
C ASP A 361 -2.49 5.31 3.67
N GLY A 362 -1.80 4.53 4.48
CA GLY A 362 -2.22 4.06 5.79
C GLY A 362 -1.51 2.75 6.15
N PHE A 363 -1.79 2.24 7.34
CA PHE A 363 -1.25 0.97 7.79
C PHE A 363 -2.19 -0.20 7.47
N GLY A 364 -1.59 -1.36 7.31
CA GLY A 364 -2.15 -2.60 6.80
C GLY A 364 -1.35 -3.10 5.59
N SER A 365 -1.45 -4.41 5.27
CA SER A 365 -0.69 -5.07 4.22
C SER A 365 0.76 -5.39 4.60
N TYR A 366 1.49 -6.00 3.68
CA TYR A 366 2.76 -6.70 3.90
C TYR A 366 3.94 -5.85 4.40
N ARG A 367 3.88 -4.53 4.27
CA ARG A 367 5.01 -3.64 4.64
C ARG A 367 4.83 -2.94 5.97
N THR A 368 3.63 -2.96 6.50
CA THR A 368 3.30 -2.30 7.77
C THR A 368 2.82 -3.32 8.79
N THR A 369 1.55 -3.69 8.76
CA THR A 369 0.95 -4.64 9.68
C THR A 369 0.38 -5.80 8.86
N ARG A 370 1.15 -6.88 8.74
CA ARG A 370 0.81 -8.05 7.93
C ARG A 370 -0.40 -8.79 8.51
N GLY A 371 -1.33 -9.21 7.65
CA GLY A 371 -2.57 -9.87 8.07
C GLY A 371 -3.76 -8.92 8.21
N ILE A 372 -3.52 -7.61 8.28
CA ILE A 372 -4.55 -6.57 8.22
C ILE A 372 -4.69 -6.10 6.78
N GLN A 373 -5.88 -5.74 6.38
CA GLN A 373 -6.16 -5.24 5.05
C GLN A 373 -5.42 -3.92 4.79
N ARG A 374 -5.04 -3.72 3.53
CA ARG A 374 -4.34 -2.52 3.09
C ARG A 374 -5.16 -1.27 3.41
N THR A 375 -4.52 -0.25 3.96
CA THR A 375 -5.15 1.03 4.34
C THR A 375 -6.29 0.92 5.36
N ARG A 376 -6.37 -0.19 6.11
CA ARG A 376 -7.40 -0.36 7.16
C ARG A 376 -7.26 0.66 8.28
N LEU A 377 -6.03 1.05 8.59
CA LEU A 377 -5.72 2.01 9.63
C LEU A 377 -5.19 3.31 9.02
N VAL A 378 -5.94 4.38 9.18
CA VAL A 378 -5.57 5.73 8.76
C VAL A 378 -5.87 6.70 9.90
N GLY A 379 -4.85 7.45 10.34
CA GLY A 379 -4.95 8.47 11.38
C GLY A 379 -4.06 9.66 11.06
N LEU A 380 -4.14 10.72 11.86
CA LEU A 380 -3.22 11.87 11.75
C LEU A 380 -1.85 11.53 12.29
N ASP A 381 -1.81 10.87 13.44
CA ASP A 381 -0.59 10.32 14.02
C ASP A 381 -0.79 8.83 14.23
N MET A 382 0.21 8.05 13.85
CA MET A 382 0.14 6.59 13.83
C MET A 382 1.44 5.98 14.31
N GLY A 383 1.32 4.97 15.16
CA GLY A 383 2.42 4.12 15.59
C GLY A 383 2.37 2.74 14.95
N LEU A 384 3.55 2.18 14.72
CA LEU A 384 3.74 0.86 14.13
C LEU A 384 4.87 0.14 14.87
N TRP A 385 4.68 -1.14 15.16
CA TRP A 385 5.77 -2.01 15.62
C TRP A 385 5.76 -3.33 14.86
N THR A 386 6.94 -3.93 14.75
CA THR A 386 7.14 -5.28 14.23
C THR A 386 8.22 -5.97 15.04
N VAL A 387 8.01 -7.22 15.37
CA VAL A 387 9.02 -8.11 16.00
C VAL A 387 9.12 -9.37 15.16
N GLU A 388 10.33 -9.78 14.84
CA GLU A 388 10.60 -10.98 14.04
C GLU A 388 11.71 -11.83 14.63
N PHE A 389 11.51 -13.14 14.59
CA PHE A 389 12.57 -14.14 14.69
C PHE A 389 12.83 -14.71 13.29
N ARG A 390 14.06 -14.58 12.81
CA ARG A 390 14.49 -15.00 11.47
C ARG A 390 15.48 -16.16 11.62
N TYR A 391 15.08 -17.35 11.19
CA TYR A 391 15.90 -18.56 11.24
C TYR A 391 16.35 -18.96 9.85
N LYS A 392 17.64 -18.74 9.53
CA LYS A 392 18.28 -19.18 8.30
C LYS A 392 18.70 -20.62 8.47
N PHE A 393 17.95 -21.56 7.87
CA PHE A 393 18.15 -22.98 8.08
C PHE A 393 19.01 -23.65 7.01
N VAL A 394 19.21 -23.00 5.85
CA VAL A 394 20.11 -23.48 4.80
C VAL A 394 20.67 -22.32 4.00
N ASP A 395 21.96 -22.40 3.68
CA ASP A 395 22.61 -21.60 2.65
C ASP A 395 23.38 -22.52 1.68
N PHE A 396 23.42 -22.13 0.41
CA PHE A 396 24.06 -22.91 -0.65
C PHE A 396 24.45 -22.03 -1.84
N LYS A 397 25.29 -22.57 -2.70
CA LYS A 397 25.70 -21.90 -3.95
C LYS A 397 25.15 -22.66 -5.14
N LEU A 398 24.44 -21.96 -6.01
CA LEU A 398 23.92 -22.51 -7.26
C LEU A 398 24.10 -21.50 -8.38
N TRP A 399 24.60 -21.94 -9.55
CA TRP A 399 24.85 -21.08 -10.73
C TRP A 399 25.66 -19.80 -10.41
N LYS A 400 26.68 -19.94 -9.55
CA LYS A 400 27.48 -18.79 -9.07
C LYS A 400 26.67 -17.72 -8.32
N GLN A 401 25.56 -18.10 -7.72
CA GLN A 401 24.76 -17.25 -6.83
C GLN A 401 24.86 -17.79 -5.41
N ASN A 402 24.89 -16.89 -4.43
CA ASN A 402 24.75 -17.23 -3.02
C ASN A 402 23.25 -17.24 -2.69
N MET A 403 22.74 -18.35 -2.22
CA MET A 403 21.32 -18.57 -1.97
C MET A 403 21.10 -19.04 -0.53
N ALA A 404 20.00 -18.62 0.08
CA ALA A 404 19.59 -19.06 1.40
C ALA A 404 18.07 -19.17 1.52
N PHE A 405 17.62 -20.07 2.42
CA PHE A 405 16.23 -20.09 2.89
C PHE A 405 16.17 -19.74 4.37
N SER A 406 15.15 -18.96 4.73
CA SER A 406 14.92 -18.53 6.11
C SER A 406 13.43 -18.65 6.46
N LEU A 407 13.14 -19.19 7.65
CA LEU A 407 11.82 -19.12 8.28
C LEU A 407 11.74 -17.85 9.11
N THR A 408 10.57 -17.26 9.16
CA THR A 408 10.30 -16.08 9.98
C THR A 408 9.03 -16.30 10.78
N ALA A 409 9.09 -16.06 12.09
CA ALA A 409 7.92 -15.88 12.93
C ALA A 409 7.84 -14.40 13.30
N PHE A 410 6.65 -13.81 13.21
CA PHE A 410 6.50 -12.38 13.44
C PHE A 410 5.24 -12.02 14.23
N THR A 411 5.30 -10.87 14.88
CA THR A 411 4.12 -10.11 15.35
C THR A 411 4.27 -8.66 14.92
N ASP A 412 3.21 -8.15 14.32
CA ASP A 412 3.11 -6.76 13.92
C ASP A 412 1.97 -6.08 14.71
N GLY A 413 2.06 -4.77 14.85
CA GLY A 413 0.96 -4.00 15.37
C GLY A 413 1.01 -2.55 14.93
N SER A 414 -0.14 -1.92 14.93
CA SER A 414 -0.30 -0.51 14.58
C SER A 414 -1.45 0.12 15.34
N MET A 415 -1.42 1.44 15.49
CA MET A 415 -2.45 2.20 16.20
C MET A 415 -2.49 3.64 15.70
N ALA A 416 -3.70 4.18 15.55
CA ALA A 416 -3.89 5.62 15.36
C ALA A 416 -3.90 6.31 16.72
N THR A 417 -2.83 7.02 17.05
CA THR A 417 -2.68 7.70 18.34
C THR A 417 -3.37 9.06 18.37
N ARG A 418 -3.54 9.67 17.19
CA ARG A 418 -4.35 10.88 17.01
C ARG A 418 -5.20 10.73 15.76
N GLY A 419 -6.52 10.81 15.94
CA GLY A 419 -7.49 10.68 14.88
C GLY A 419 -7.76 11.99 14.15
N ARG A 420 -8.35 11.88 12.95
CA ARG A 420 -8.96 12.98 12.22
C ARG A 420 -10.25 13.41 12.91
N ASP A 421 -10.55 14.71 12.85
CA ASP A 421 -11.81 15.25 13.35
C ASP A 421 -12.99 14.75 12.50
N MET A 422 -13.88 13.99 13.11
CA MET A 422 -15.05 13.36 12.50
C MET A 422 -16.33 14.17 12.67
N SER A 423 -16.25 15.45 13.08
CA SER A 423 -17.42 16.32 13.20
C SER A 423 -18.10 16.50 11.84
N PHE A 424 -19.42 16.40 11.83
CA PHE A 424 -20.22 16.61 10.62
C PHE A 424 -20.16 18.07 10.17
N ARG A 425 -19.92 18.29 8.88
CA ARG A 425 -19.83 19.62 8.24
C ARG A 425 -20.50 19.65 6.86
N GLY A 426 -21.29 18.61 6.56
CA GLY A 426 -22.01 18.48 5.31
C GLY A 426 -23.28 19.33 5.28
N GLU A 427 -23.86 19.46 4.09
CA GLU A 427 -25.06 20.28 3.84
C GLU A 427 -26.31 19.79 4.61
N ALA A 428 -26.40 18.49 4.91
CA ALA A 428 -27.50 17.91 5.68
C ALA A 428 -27.51 18.33 7.18
N GLY A 429 -26.54 19.14 7.62
CA GLY A 429 -26.47 19.72 8.97
C GLY A 429 -26.07 18.75 10.08
N SER A 430 -26.33 17.45 9.95
CA SER A 430 -25.98 16.42 10.92
C SER A 430 -25.95 15.04 10.29
N PHE A 431 -25.34 14.05 10.99
CA PHE A 431 -25.40 12.65 10.57
C PHE A 431 -26.83 12.12 10.50
N ALA A 432 -27.69 12.49 11.45
CA ALA A 432 -29.10 12.09 11.44
C ALA A 432 -29.84 12.70 10.24
N GLY A 433 -29.57 13.96 9.91
CA GLY A 433 -30.11 14.63 8.72
C GLY A 433 -29.65 13.95 7.42
N TYR A 434 -28.38 13.56 7.36
CA TYR A 434 -27.87 12.83 6.21
C TYR A 434 -28.51 11.44 6.07
N LYS A 435 -28.68 10.72 7.17
CA LYS A 435 -29.38 9.43 7.19
C LYS A 435 -30.80 9.59 6.65
N ALA A 436 -31.56 10.55 7.16
CA ALA A 436 -32.92 10.82 6.70
C ALA A 436 -32.98 11.19 5.20
N TYR A 437 -32.01 11.97 4.72
CA TYR A 437 -31.87 12.28 3.30
C TYR A 437 -31.68 11.02 2.44
N ILE A 438 -30.77 10.14 2.84
CA ILE A 438 -30.52 8.88 2.12
C ILE A 438 -31.76 7.98 2.18
N GLU A 439 -32.39 7.83 3.36
CA GLU A 439 -33.61 7.02 3.52
C GLU A 439 -34.77 7.56 2.68
N GLY A 440 -34.92 8.89 2.60
CA GLY A 440 -35.93 9.52 1.75
C GLY A 440 -35.74 9.23 0.27
N ARG A 441 -34.50 9.27 -0.21
CA ARG A 441 -34.19 8.89 -1.60
C ARG A 441 -34.45 7.40 -1.89
N TYR A 442 -34.33 6.55 -0.89
CA TYR A 442 -34.66 5.14 -1.02
C TYR A 442 -36.13 4.85 -1.19
N ALA A 443 -36.99 5.65 -0.57
CA ALA A 443 -38.43 5.54 -0.74
C ALA A 443 -38.87 5.74 -2.21
N GLU A 444 -38.04 6.41 -3.00
CA GLU A 444 -38.26 6.65 -4.44
C GLU A 444 -37.86 5.43 -5.30
N VAL A 445 -37.11 4.47 -4.75
CA VAL A 445 -36.70 3.26 -5.46
C VAL A 445 -37.91 2.32 -5.63
N PRO A 446 -38.18 1.79 -6.84
CA PRO A 446 -39.28 0.83 -7.04
C PRO A 446 -39.23 -0.34 -6.05
N SER A 447 -40.36 -0.69 -5.47
CA SER A 447 -40.48 -1.65 -4.35
C SER A 447 -39.81 -2.99 -4.60
N LYS A 448 -39.80 -3.48 -5.84
CA LYS A 448 -39.14 -4.74 -6.24
C LYS A 448 -37.60 -4.70 -6.10
N TYR A 449 -37.00 -3.51 -6.06
CA TYR A 449 -35.58 -3.31 -5.84
C TYR A 449 -35.27 -2.91 -4.41
N GLN A 450 -36.26 -2.40 -3.66
CA GLN A 450 -36.05 -1.92 -2.29
C GLN A 450 -35.48 -3.01 -1.38
N GLU A 451 -35.96 -4.23 -1.43
CA GLU A 451 -35.47 -5.31 -0.59
C GLU A 451 -33.99 -5.63 -0.82
N ARG A 452 -33.55 -5.59 -2.08
CA ARG A 452 -32.13 -5.76 -2.43
C ARG A 452 -31.28 -4.59 -1.93
N TYR A 453 -31.81 -3.38 -1.99
CA TYR A 453 -31.15 -2.19 -1.51
C TYR A 453 -31.17 -2.10 0.01
N TYR A 454 -32.24 -2.49 0.68
CA TYR A 454 -32.32 -2.51 2.13
C TYR A 454 -31.25 -3.40 2.78
N LYS A 455 -30.95 -4.56 2.25
CA LYS A 455 -29.84 -5.41 2.74
C LYS A 455 -28.48 -4.71 2.65
N THR A 456 -28.34 -3.80 1.73
CA THR A 456 -27.14 -2.99 1.59
C THR A 456 -27.13 -1.73 2.46
N ILE A 457 -28.33 -1.16 2.75
CA ILE A 457 -28.46 -0.01 3.67
C ILE A 457 -28.33 -0.42 5.12
N ASP A 458 -28.84 -1.58 5.48
CA ASP A 458 -28.80 -2.15 6.83
C ASP A 458 -27.37 -2.38 7.35
N CYS A 459 -26.39 -1.99 6.56
CA CYS A 459 -24.99 -2.03 6.92
C CYS A 459 -24.54 -0.89 7.83
N GLY A 460 -25.45 -0.10 8.37
CA GLY A 460 -25.22 0.73 9.52
C GLY A 460 -24.28 1.94 9.38
N SER A 461 -23.82 2.26 8.17
CA SER A 461 -22.85 3.37 8.03
C SER A 461 -23.46 4.74 7.79
N TYR A 462 -24.77 4.81 7.50
CA TYR A 462 -25.41 6.10 7.26
C TYR A 462 -25.62 6.88 8.54
N GLY A 463 -24.79 7.90 8.72
CA GLY A 463 -24.96 8.82 9.81
C GLY A 463 -24.47 8.31 11.16
N GLU A 464 -23.69 7.26 11.18
CA GLU A 464 -23.06 6.79 12.42
C GLU A 464 -21.55 6.72 12.27
N VAL A 465 -20.85 7.67 12.87
CA VAL A 465 -19.45 7.49 13.20
C VAL A 465 -19.40 6.49 14.35
N ARG A 466 -18.71 5.35 14.16
CA ARG A 466 -18.52 4.40 15.24
C ARG A 466 -17.78 5.05 16.40
N SER A 467 -18.31 4.92 17.58
CA SER A 467 -17.70 5.38 18.82
C SER A 467 -16.76 4.33 19.46
N LEU A 468 -16.28 3.36 18.67
CA LEU A 468 -15.35 2.37 19.21
C LEU A 468 -14.03 3.04 19.56
N LYS A 469 -13.56 2.71 20.78
CA LYS A 469 -12.26 3.19 21.25
C LYS A 469 -11.16 2.58 20.42
N GLU A 470 -10.22 3.41 20.01
CA GLU A 470 -9.02 2.93 19.33
C GLU A 470 -8.15 2.09 20.26
N MET A 471 -7.63 1.01 19.75
CA MET A 471 -6.74 0.06 20.41
C MET A 471 -5.69 -0.42 19.43
N PRO A 472 -4.60 -1.06 19.88
CA PRO A 472 -3.63 -1.66 18.99
C PRO A 472 -4.26 -2.72 18.07
N HIS A 473 -4.09 -2.54 16.78
CA HIS A 473 -4.38 -3.53 15.74
C HIS A 473 -3.19 -4.48 15.64
N SER A 474 -3.27 -5.63 16.28
CA SER A 474 -2.15 -6.56 16.39
C SER A 474 -2.37 -7.82 15.57
N THR A 475 -1.26 -8.37 15.06
CA THR A 475 -1.24 -9.58 14.24
C THR A 475 -0.08 -10.48 14.64
N PHE A 476 -0.14 -11.74 14.23
CA PHE A 476 0.98 -12.68 14.27
C PHE A 476 1.01 -13.50 12.99
N GLY A 477 2.15 -14.08 12.67
CA GLY A 477 2.25 -14.87 11.46
C GLY A 477 3.58 -15.59 11.29
N LEU A 478 3.64 -16.30 10.18
CA LEU A 478 4.81 -17.06 9.76
C LEU A 478 5.16 -16.72 8.32
N GLY A 479 6.43 -16.88 7.98
CA GLY A 479 6.92 -16.67 6.62
C GLY A 479 8.07 -17.58 6.25
N LEU A 480 8.18 -17.85 4.94
CA LEU A 480 9.32 -18.49 4.31
C LEU A 480 9.97 -17.47 3.38
N ARG A 481 11.28 -17.27 3.50
CA ARG A 481 12.04 -16.34 2.67
C ARG A 481 13.11 -17.06 1.88
N PHE A 482 13.17 -16.77 0.59
CA PHE A 482 14.29 -17.11 -0.28
C PHE A 482 15.14 -15.84 -0.47
N ILE A 483 16.44 -15.96 -0.22
CA ILE A 483 17.40 -14.85 -0.29
C ILE A 483 18.46 -15.22 -1.31
N MET A 484 18.70 -14.34 -2.30
CA MET A 484 19.76 -14.51 -3.28
C MET A 484 20.68 -13.28 -3.29
N ASN A 485 21.98 -13.51 -3.13
CA ASN A 485 23.06 -12.50 -3.08
C ASN A 485 22.75 -11.35 -2.09
N THR A 486 22.05 -11.64 -0.99
CA THR A 486 21.62 -10.71 0.07
C THR A 486 20.67 -9.57 -0.37
N ASN A 487 20.63 -9.26 -1.66
CA ASN A 487 19.90 -8.11 -2.21
C ASN A 487 18.58 -8.47 -2.89
N PHE A 488 18.36 -9.74 -3.24
CA PHE A 488 17.12 -10.22 -3.80
C PHE A 488 16.43 -11.17 -2.84
N ILE A 489 15.25 -10.80 -2.39
CA ILE A 489 14.46 -11.54 -1.40
C ILE A 489 13.08 -11.79 -1.97
N VAL A 490 12.64 -13.05 -1.90
CA VAL A 490 11.24 -13.45 -2.13
C VAL A 490 10.69 -13.95 -0.81
N ALA A 491 9.60 -13.37 -0.34
CA ALA A 491 8.97 -13.75 0.90
C ALA A 491 7.55 -14.26 0.67
N PHE A 492 7.24 -15.39 1.27
CA PHE A 492 5.91 -15.98 1.38
C PHE A 492 5.47 -15.82 2.82
N GLU A 493 4.49 -15.00 3.12
CA GLU A 493 4.12 -14.64 4.48
C GLU A 493 2.60 -14.76 4.67
N TYR A 494 2.18 -15.28 5.83
CA TYR A 494 0.79 -15.35 6.23
C TYR A 494 0.62 -14.72 7.60
N GLY A 495 -0.25 -13.72 7.68
CA GLY A 495 -0.57 -12.99 8.91
C GLY A 495 -2.03 -13.16 9.31
N LEU A 496 -2.27 -13.24 10.62
CA LEU A 496 -3.58 -13.35 11.24
C LEU A 496 -3.79 -12.23 12.25
N PRO A 497 -4.87 -11.43 12.15
CA PRO A 497 -5.18 -10.41 13.14
C PRO A 497 -5.76 -11.02 14.42
N PHE A 498 -5.41 -10.44 15.57
CA PHE A 498 -5.96 -10.87 16.86
C PHE A 498 -7.46 -10.63 16.96
N SER A 499 -8.01 -9.63 16.27
CA SER A 499 -9.45 -9.35 16.25
C SER A 499 -10.31 -10.53 15.77
N ARG A 500 -9.72 -11.46 15.00
CA ARG A 500 -10.35 -12.71 14.58
C ARG A 500 -10.68 -13.66 15.75
N PHE A 501 -9.93 -13.58 16.84
CA PHE A 501 -10.05 -14.47 18.01
C PHE A 501 -10.87 -13.87 19.14
N TYR A 502 -11.39 -12.66 18.95
CA TYR A 502 -12.34 -12.09 19.92
C TYR A 502 -13.68 -12.85 19.87
N LYS A 503 -14.48 -12.72 20.91
CA LYS A 503 -15.82 -13.29 20.93
C LYS A 503 -16.68 -12.67 19.82
N LYS A 504 -17.58 -13.45 19.22
CA LYS A 504 -18.42 -12.98 18.10
C LYS A 504 -19.36 -11.82 18.47
N ASP A 505 -19.72 -11.69 19.75
CA ASP A 505 -20.51 -10.57 20.29
C ASP A 505 -19.69 -9.32 20.58
N SER A 506 -18.36 -9.41 20.49
CA SER A 506 -17.47 -8.25 20.64
C SER A 506 -17.61 -7.30 19.45
N PRO A 507 -17.74 -5.98 19.67
CA PRO A 507 -17.78 -5.01 18.58
C PRO A 507 -16.45 -4.93 17.79
N TYR A 508 -15.38 -5.51 18.32
CA TYR A 508 -14.05 -5.59 17.69
C TYR A 508 -13.84 -6.89 16.91
N TYR A 509 -14.80 -7.85 16.96
CA TYR A 509 -14.67 -9.11 16.25
C TYR A 509 -14.49 -8.88 14.76
N MET A 510 -13.46 -9.50 14.16
CA MET A 510 -13.14 -9.44 12.73
C MET A 510 -12.93 -8.03 12.15
N GLN A 511 -12.76 -7.00 12.97
CA GLN A 511 -12.61 -5.61 12.52
C GLN A 511 -11.32 -5.34 11.71
N ASP A 512 -10.34 -6.24 11.77
CA ASP A 512 -9.09 -6.17 10.97
C ASP A 512 -9.08 -7.15 9.80
N GLY A 513 -10.18 -7.85 9.58
CA GLY A 513 -10.29 -8.88 8.55
C GLY A 513 -9.93 -10.28 9.03
N GLY A 514 -9.89 -11.23 8.09
CA GLY A 514 -9.70 -12.66 8.37
C GLY A 514 -8.25 -13.16 8.32
N GLY A 515 -7.29 -12.26 8.07
CA GLY A 515 -5.92 -12.59 7.77
C GLY A 515 -5.61 -12.54 6.27
N ALA A 516 -4.32 -12.51 5.93
CA ALA A 516 -3.89 -12.39 4.55
C ALA A 516 -2.58 -13.13 4.27
N PHE A 517 -2.48 -13.63 3.05
CA PHE A 517 -1.28 -14.24 2.49
C PHE A 517 -0.63 -13.27 1.49
N TYR A 518 0.69 -13.19 1.54
CA TYR A 518 1.49 -12.32 0.68
C TYR A 518 2.63 -13.09 0.02
N ILE A 519 2.93 -12.74 -1.23
CA ILE A 519 4.18 -13.07 -1.92
C ILE A 519 4.83 -11.75 -2.27
N ASN A 520 5.98 -11.46 -1.69
CA ASN A 520 6.64 -10.18 -1.80
C ASN A 520 8.03 -10.31 -2.41
N LEU A 521 8.40 -9.29 -3.18
CA LEU A 521 9.73 -9.14 -3.76
C LEU A 521 10.42 -7.91 -3.15
N GLY A 522 11.67 -8.05 -2.74
CA GLY A 522 12.49 -6.96 -2.24
C GLY A 522 12.71 -6.95 -0.72
N TYR A 523 13.08 -5.78 -0.20
CA TYR A 523 13.44 -5.60 1.20
C TYR A 523 12.27 -5.82 2.14
N LEU A 524 12.56 -6.52 3.19
CA LEU A 524 11.76 -6.57 4.41
C LEU A 524 12.47 -5.70 5.45
N PHE A 525 11.69 -5.06 6.33
CA PHE A 525 12.29 -4.12 7.30
C PHE A 525 13.52 -4.69 7.98
#